data_c71cb0ca9b2e3859c0d45213c61ad1d3
#
_entry.id   c71cb0ca9b2e3859c0d45213c61ad1d3
#
_cell.length_a   1.000
_cell.length_b   1.000
_cell.length_c   1.000
_cell.angle_alpha   90.00
_cell.angle_beta   90.00
_cell.angle_gamma   90.00
#
_symmetry.space_group_name_H-M   'P 1'
#
loop_
_entity.id
_entity.type
_entity.pdbx_description
1 polymer ?
#
loop_
_entity_poly.entity_id
_entity_poly.type
_entity_poly.pdbx_seq_one_letter_code
_entity_poly.pdbx_strand_id
1 'polypeptide(L)'
;VTLHFVVAGDPAQHTGGYRYDARIVTALRARGWTVEVTGLPGRFPDADDSARRALHGMLTALADGAAVVIDGLALGGLPEVAAAHARRLRLIALIHHPLADETGLDADRRSALLRSECTALSHMAGIITSSRFTARRLAWYGVGGRPLAVVEPGVDAAPLATADHRPPHLLCVATVTPRKGHDVLVGALAAVTDLDWTCDCIGSTTRTPDHAAQVAAQIS
;
A
#
# COMPACT_ATOMS: atom_id res chain seq x y z
N VAL A 1 16.31 1.67 20.87
CA VAL A 1 14.96 1.06 20.71
C VAL A 1 14.90 0.42 19.34
N THR A 2 14.58 -0.87 19.29
CA THR A 2 14.40 -1.59 18.02
C THR A 2 12.94 -1.46 17.58
N LEU A 3 12.71 -1.09 16.32
CA LEU A 3 11.43 -1.09 15.65
C LEU A 3 11.40 -2.27 14.67
N HIS A 4 10.38 -3.10 14.77
CA HIS A 4 10.14 -4.17 13.79
C HIS A 4 9.16 -3.65 12.73
N PHE A 5 9.52 -3.80 11.46
CA PHE A 5 8.72 -3.32 10.33
C PHE A 5 8.35 -4.52 9.44
N VAL A 6 7.05 -4.78 9.30
CA VAL A 6 6.53 -6.00 8.66
C VAL A 6 5.77 -5.66 7.40
N VAL A 7 6.10 -6.29 6.29
CA VAL A 7 5.44 -6.11 5.00
C VAL A 7 5.03 -7.46 4.39
N ALA A 8 4.12 -7.44 3.45
CA ALA A 8 3.70 -8.64 2.70
C ALA A 8 4.73 -8.99 1.62
N GLY A 9 5.21 -10.22 1.57
CA GLY A 9 6.15 -10.68 0.55
C GLY A 9 7.52 -10.00 0.63
N ASP A 10 8.18 -9.86 -0.52
CA ASP A 10 9.51 -9.27 -0.62
C ASP A 10 9.46 -7.74 -0.36
N PRO A 11 10.23 -7.22 0.62
CA PRO A 11 10.32 -5.77 0.88
C PRO A 11 10.89 -4.96 -0.31
N ALA A 12 11.60 -5.59 -1.23
CA ALA A 12 12.20 -4.93 -2.39
C ALA A 12 11.24 -4.73 -3.58
N GLN A 13 9.95 -4.97 -3.42
CA GLN A 13 8.96 -4.78 -4.49
C GLN A 13 8.89 -3.33 -4.97
N HIS A 14 8.82 -3.14 -6.29
CA HIS A 14 8.77 -1.82 -6.93
C HIS A 14 7.34 -1.27 -7.05
N THR A 15 6.70 -0.97 -5.91
CA THR A 15 5.42 -0.24 -5.88
C THR A 15 5.53 1.01 -5.01
N GLY A 16 4.56 1.92 -5.12
CA GLY A 16 4.55 3.17 -4.34
C GLY A 16 4.59 2.92 -2.83
N GLY A 17 3.83 1.93 -2.33
CA GLY A 17 3.81 1.56 -0.91
C GLY A 17 5.18 1.07 -0.43
N TYR A 18 5.74 0.05 -1.07
CA TYR A 18 7.05 -0.50 -0.68
C TYR A 18 8.19 0.52 -0.80
N ARG A 19 8.15 1.43 -1.78
CA ARG A 19 9.12 2.52 -1.87
C ARG A 19 8.97 3.51 -0.72
N TYR A 20 7.74 3.83 -0.31
CA TYR A 20 7.47 4.64 0.87
C TYR A 20 8.05 3.98 2.11
N ASP A 21 7.76 2.69 2.32
CA ASP A 21 8.24 1.91 3.47
C ASP A 21 9.77 1.90 3.55
N ALA A 22 10.43 1.59 2.43
CA ALA A 22 11.89 1.58 2.35
C ALA A 22 12.51 2.96 2.68
N ARG A 23 11.87 4.06 2.23
CA ARG A 23 12.31 5.42 2.53
C ARG A 23 12.14 5.77 4.01
N ILE A 24 11.01 5.39 4.61
CA ILE A 24 10.77 5.58 6.06
C ILE A 24 11.79 4.80 6.88
N VAL A 25 12.02 3.53 6.55
CA VAL A 25 13.03 2.69 7.22
C VAL A 25 14.42 3.33 7.12
N THR A 26 14.83 3.76 5.93
CA THR A 26 16.12 4.44 5.72
C THR A 26 16.23 5.71 6.54
N ALA A 27 15.18 6.55 6.55
CA ALA A 27 15.16 7.79 7.31
C ALA A 27 15.20 7.58 8.82
N LEU A 28 14.55 6.54 9.33
CA LEU A 28 14.62 6.16 10.74
C LEU A 28 16.01 5.67 11.12
N ARG A 29 16.62 4.82 10.32
CA ARG A 29 18.00 4.34 10.53
C ARG A 29 19.00 5.50 10.54
N ALA A 30 18.85 6.46 9.63
CA ALA A 30 19.68 7.66 9.59
C ALA A 30 19.53 8.55 10.84
N ARG A 31 18.41 8.40 11.59
CA ARG A 31 18.15 9.06 12.87
C ARG A 31 18.54 8.23 14.10
N GLY A 32 19.30 7.14 13.89
CA GLY A 32 19.81 6.30 14.97
C GLY A 32 18.83 5.22 15.48
N TRP A 33 17.72 4.97 14.77
CA TRP A 33 16.84 3.86 15.12
C TRP A 33 17.40 2.55 14.59
N THR A 34 17.29 1.49 15.39
CA THR A 34 17.44 0.13 14.89
C THR A 34 16.12 -0.29 14.29
N VAL A 35 16.08 -0.57 12.97
CA VAL A 35 14.85 -1.01 12.29
C VAL A 35 15.10 -2.35 11.62
N GLU A 36 14.37 -3.37 12.06
CA GLU A 36 14.38 -4.70 11.47
C GLU A 36 13.18 -4.84 10.53
N VAL A 37 13.45 -5.19 9.27
CA VAL A 37 12.40 -5.35 8.24
C VAL A 37 12.18 -6.82 7.97
N THR A 38 10.93 -7.26 8.05
CA THR A 38 10.51 -8.64 7.78
C THR A 38 9.49 -8.67 6.66
N GLY A 39 9.81 -9.40 5.60
CA GLY A 39 8.85 -9.76 4.54
C GLY A 39 8.14 -11.08 4.89
N LEU A 40 6.82 -11.07 4.95
CA LEU A 40 6.03 -12.27 5.26
C LEU A 40 5.80 -13.11 4.00
N PRO A 41 6.07 -14.41 4.04
CA PRO A 41 5.69 -15.34 2.97
C PRO A 41 4.17 -15.54 2.94
N GLY A 42 3.65 -16.08 1.83
CA GLY A 42 2.26 -16.42 1.68
C GLY A 42 1.50 -15.49 0.74
N ARG A 43 0.18 -15.63 0.69
CA ARG A 43 -0.72 -14.82 -0.15
C ARG A 43 -1.32 -13.67 0.62
N PHE A 44 -1.56 -12.54 -0.06
CA PHE A 44 -2.17 -11.34 0.49
C PHE A 44 -3.05 -10.66 -0.59
N PRO A 45 -4.17 -10.04 -0.21
CA PRO A 45 -4.75 -9.89 1.15
C PRO A 45 -5.43 -11.15 1.68
N ASP A 46 -5.60 -12.20 0.85
CA ASP A 46 -6.16 -13.50 1.23
C ASP A 46 -5.09 -14.32 1.95
N ALA A 47 -4.84 -13.93 3.20
CA ALA A 47 -3.78 -14.53 3.99
C ALA A 47 -4.00 -16.04 4.15
N ASP A 48 -3.05 -16.81 3.65
CA ASP A 48 -3.02 -18.27 3.81
C ASP A 48 -2.37 -18.69 5.12
N ASP A 49 -2.32 -20.01 5.37
CA ASP A 49 -1.71 -20.54 6.58
C ASP A 49 -0.20 -20.26 6.68
N SER A 50 0.48 -20.05 5.56
CA SER A 50 1.90 -19.64 5.55
C SER A 50 2.04 -18.24 6.12
N ALA A 51 1.27 -17.28 5.62
CA ALA A 51 1.24 -15.90 6.11
C ALA A 51 0.88 -15.83 7.59
N ARG A 52 -0.15 -16.59 8.00
CA ARG A 52 -0.61 -16.64 9.39
C ARG A 52 0.47 -17.15 10.33
N ARG A 53 1.08 -18.31 10.02
CA ARG A 53 2.16 -18.89 10.84
C ARG A 53 3.38 -17.99 10.89
N ALA A 54 3.75 -17.37 9.78
CA ALA A 54 4.91 -16.49 9.73
C ALA A 54 4.72 -15.25 10.61
N LEU A 55 3.58 -14.54 10.48
CA LEU A 55 3.31 -13.37 11.33
C LEU A 55 3.20 -13.78 12.80
N HIS A 56 2.44 -14.84 13.12
CA HIS A 56 2.27 -15.28 14.49
C HIS A 56 3.62 -15.68 15.12
N GLY A 57 4.43 -16.49 14.43
CA GLY A 57 5.75 -16.94 14.91
C GLY A 57 6.72 -15.76 15.12
N MET A 58 6.78 -14.84 14.16
CA MET A 58 7.59 -13.62 14.26
C MET A 58 7.17 -12.79 15.48
N LEU A 59 5.88 -12.50 15.63
CA LEU A 59 5.40 -11.72 16.77
C LEU A 59 5.63 -12.45 18.10
N THR A 60 5.48 -13.77 18.15
CA THR A 60 5.72 -14.57 19.37
C THR A 60 7.16 -14.48 19.86
N ALA A 61 8.13 -14.38 18.96
CA ALA A 61 9.55 -14.30 19.29
C ALA A 61 9.97 -12.94 19.89
N LEU A 62 9.14 -11.91 19.78
CA LEU A 62 9.46 -10.57 20.29
C LEU A 62 9.23 -10.48 21.81
N ALA A 63 10.03 -9.66 22.46
CA ALA A 63 9.83 -9.33 23.88
C ALA A 63 8.57 -8.47 24.08
N ASP A 64 7.95 -8.56 25.25
CA ASP A 64 6.81 -7.74 25.62
C ASP A 64 7.17 -6.24 25.57
N GLY A 65 6.24 -5.44 25.09
CA GLY A 65 6.44 -4.01 24.87
C GLY A 65 7.15 -3.65 23.57
N ALA A 66 7.63 -4.64 22.78
CA ALA A 66 8.25 -4.36 21.49
C ALA A 66 7.30 -3.59 20.55
N ALA A 67 7.87 -2.63 19.81
CA ALA A 67 7.14 -1.83 18.83
C ALA A 67 7.20 -2.50 17.44
N VAL A 68 6.03 -2.70 16.85
CA VAL A 68 5.90 -3.34 15.54
C VAL A 68 5.02 -2.49 14.64
N VAL A 69 5.55 -2.05 13.51
CA VAL A 69 4.76 -1.46 12.41
C VAL A 69 4.43 -2.58 11.42
N ILE A 70 3.16 -2.74 11.09
CA ILE A 70 2.69 -3.75 10.14
C ILE A 70 1.98 -3.05 8.98
N ASP A 71 2.45 -3.28 7.76
CA ASP A 71 1.78 -2.80 6.54
C ASP A 71 0.37 -3.39 6.43
N GLY A 72 -0.58 -2.57 5.96
CA GLY A 72 -2.00 -2.93 5.90
C GLY A 72 -2.30 -4.14 5.05
N LEU A 73 -1.52 -4.37 3.97
CA LEU A 73 -1.68 -5.56 3.13
C LEU A 73 -1.32 -6.85 3.90
N ALA A 74 -0.29 -6.79 4.76
CA ALA A 74 0.12 -7.91 5.61
C ALA A 74 -0.81 -8.11 6.81
N LEU A 75 -1.44 -7.03 7.30
CA LEU A 75 -2.25 -7.03 8.53
C LEU A 75 -3.71 -7.41 8.29
N GLY A 76 -4.33 -6.83 7.24
CA GLY A 76 -5.78 -6.76 7.10
C GLY A 76 -6.48 -8.12 6.95
N GLY A 77 -5.76 -9.14 6.47
CA GLY A 77 -6.25 -10.52 6.38
C GLY A 77 -5.98 -11.39 7.61
N LEU A 78 -5.39 -10.85 8.69
CA LEU A 78 -4.93 -11.60 9.87
C LEU A 78 -5.40 -11.00 11.21
N PRO A 79 -6.69 -10.67 11.38
CA PRO A 79 -7.18 -10.01 12.58
C PRO A 79 -6.98 -10.83 13.86
N GLU A 80 -7.04 -12.16 13.77
CA GLU A 80 -6.84 -13.07 14.90
C GLU A 80 -5.40 -13.05 15.41
N VAL A 81 -4.41 -12.88 14.52
CA VAL A 81 -3.01 -12.76 14.90
C VAL A 81 -2.79 -11.41 15.60
N ALA A 82 -3.37 -10.33 15.07
CA ALA A 82 -3.34 -9.03 15.72
C ALA A 82 -3.92 -9.08 17.14
N ALA A 83 -5.09 -9.69 17.30
CA ALA A 83 -5.77 -9.86 18.58
C ALA A 83 -4.92 -10.62 19.62
N ALA A 84 -4.26 -11.70 19.18
CA ALA A 84 -3.44 -12.55 20.06
C ALA A 84 -2.23 -11.81 20.66
N HIS A 85 -1.71 -10.80 19.98
CA HIS A 85 -0.49 -10.09 20.39
C HIS A 85 -0.71 -8.66 20.89
N ALA A 86 -1.89 -8.07 20.70
CA ALA A 86 -2.19 -6.67 21.01
C ALA A 86 -1.97 -6.26 22.47
N ARG A 87 -2.10 -7.22 23.42
CA ARG A 87 -1.94 -6.92 24.86
C ARG A 87 -0.47 -6.83 25.29
N ARG A 88 0.42 -7.47 24.56
CA ARG A 88 1.84 -7.55 24.94
C ARG A 88 2.78 -6.76 24.04
N LEU A 89 2.36 -6.48 22.79
CA LEU A 89 3.14 -5.70 21.81
C LEU A 89 2.48 -4.35 21.52
N ARG A 90 3.29 -3.38 21.13
CA ARG A 90 2.81 -2.09 20.62
C ARG A 90 2.65 -2.20 19.10
N LEU A 91 1.52 -2.76 18.65
CA LEU A 91 1.22 -2.95 17.25
C LEU A 91 0.71 -1.63 16.63
N ILE A 92 1.31 -1.21 15.53
CA ILE A 92 0.97 -0.01 14.78
C ILE A 92 0.67 -0.43 13.33
N ALA A 93 -0.50 -0.07 12.82
CA ALA A 93 -0.82 -0.30 11.41
C ALA A 93 -0.28 0.84 10.54
N LEU A 94 0.29 0.51 9.38
CA LEU A 94 0.61 1.47 8.33
C LEU A 94 -0.29 1.19 7.11
N ILE A 95 -1.23 2.09 6.85
CA ILE A 95 -2.25 1.92 5.81
C ILE A 95 -1.97 2.85 4.63
N HIS A 96 -1.56 2.28 3.51
CA HIS A 96 -1.41 2.99 2.25
C HIS A 96 -2.75 3.13 1.52
N HIS A 97 -3.51 2.04 1.49
CA HIS A 97 -4.81 1.95 0.82
C HIS A 97 -5.66 0.90 1.55
N PRO A 98 -6.92 1.23 1.93
CA PRO A 98 -7.78 0.25 2.58
C PRO A 98 -8.11 -0.91 1.64
N LEU A 99 -8.07 -2.14 2.14
CA LEU A 99 -8.25 -3.34 1.33
C LEU A 99 -9.61 -3.40 0.63
N ALA A 100 -10.66 -2.94 1.30
CA ALA A 100 -12.02 -2.92 0.74
C ALA A 100 -12.25 -1.82 -0.32
N ASP A 101 -11.32 -0.89 -0.47
CA ASP A 101 -11.39 0.17 -1.48
C ASP A 101 -10.70 -0.23 -2.80
N GLU A 102 -10.18 -1.45 -2.92
CA GLU A 102 -9.59 -1.94 -4.17
C GLU A 102 -10.67 -2.10 -5.25
N THR A 103 -10.27 -1.91 -6.50
CA THR A 103 -11.16 -2.04 -7.67
C THR A 103 -11.37 -3.51 -8.04
N GLY A 104 -12.53 -3.81 -8.68
CA GLY A 104 -12.84 -5.15 -9.15
C GLY A 104 -13.34 -6.11 -8.07
N LEU A 105 -13.57 -5.64 -6.85
CA LEU A 105 -14.17 -6.43 -5.78
C LEU A 105 -15.69 -6.49 -5.95
N ASP A 106 -16.26 -7.68 -5.88
CA ASP A 106 -17.70 -7.86 -5.67
C ASP A 106 -18.13 -7.41 -4.27
N ALA A 107 -19.43 -7.33 -4.03
CA ALA A 107 -19.98 -6.81 -2.78
C ALA A 107 -19.61 -7.68 -1.57
N ASP A 108 -19.61 -9.00 -1.74
CA ASP A 108 -19.35 -9.96 -0.66
C ASP A 108 -17.87 -9.92 -0.28
N ARG A 109 -16.99 -9.88 -1.28
CA ARG A 109 -15.56 -9.78 -1.10
C ARG A 109 -15.16 -8.46 -0.43
N ARG A 110 -15.73 -7.35 -0.89
CA ARG A 110 -15.53 -6.02 -0.27
C ARG A 110 -15.95 -6.02 1.20
N SER A 111 -17.14 -6.58 1.49
CA SER A 111 -17.65 -6.67 2.86
C SER A 111 -16.79 -7.54 3.75
N ALA A 112 -16.26 -8.66 3.23
CA ALA A 112 -15.36 -9.55 3.96
C ALA A 112 -14.03 -8.85 4.30
N LEU A 113 -13.40 -8.18 3.33
CA LEU A 113 -12.16 -7.42 3.54
C LEU A 113 -12.36 -6.27 4.52
N LEU A 114 -13.48 -5.54 4.40
CA LEU A 114 -13.82 -4.46 5.32
C LEU A 114 -13.93 -4.96 6.76
N ARG A 115 -14.66 -6.03 7.00
CA ARG A 115 -14.81 -6.62 8.35
C ARG A 115 -13.49 -7.09 8.91
N SER A 116 -12.68 -7.79 8.11
CA SER A 116 -11.37 -8.31 8.52
C SER A 116 -10.42 -7.17 8.88
N GLU A 117 -10.29 -6.18 8.01
CA GLU A 117 -9.41 -5.02 8.23
C GLU A 117 -9.87 -4.18 9.43
N CYS A 118 -11.17 -3.90 9.58
CA CYS A 118 -11.70 -3.21 10.76
C CYS A 118 -11.37 -3.95 12.06
N THR A 119 -11.53 -5.28 12.05
CA THR A 119 -11.21 -6.11 13.22
C THR A 119 -9.71 -6.04 13.52
N ALA A 120 -8.85 -6.18 12.52
CA ALA A 120 -7.41 -6.07 12.72
C ALA A 120 -7.01 -4.69 13.28
N LEU A 121 -7.53 -3.61 12.71
CA LEU A 121 -7.26 -2.25 13.14
C LEU A 121 -7.75 -1.95 14.56
N SER A 122 -8.82 -2.60 15.01
CA SER A 122 -9.34 -2.44 16.37
C SER A 122 -8.35 -2.93 17.46
N HIS A 123 -7.37 -3.74 17.10
CA HIS A 123 -6.34 -4.26 17.99
C HIS A 123 -5.04 -3.44 17.95
N MET A 124 -4.95 -2.41 17.11
CA MET A 124 -3.74 -1.59 17.00
C MET A 124 -3.65 -0.55 18.12
N ALA A 125 -2.43 -0.31 18.59
CA ALA A 125 -2.12 0.78 19.50
C ALA A 125 -2.16 2.14 18.79
N GLY A 126 -1.96 2.17 17.49
CA GLY A 126 -2.05 3.36 16.65
C GLY A 126 -2.09 3.01 15.16
N ILE A 127 -2.48 3.98 14.36
CA ILE A 127 -2.59 3.84 12.91
C ILE A 127 -1.81 4.97 12.24
N ILE A 128 -1.03 4.65 11.25
CA ILE A 128 -0.36 5.61 10.35
C ILE A 128 -0.99 5.47 8.98
N THR A 129 -1.30 6.59 8.32
CA THR A 129 -1.76 6.60 6.94
C THR A 129 -0.85 7.46 6.09
N SER A 130 -0.70 7.08 4.81
CA SER A 130 0.10 7.82 3.85
C SER A 130 -0.62 9.03 3.24
N SER A 131 -1.89 9.27 3.58
CA SER A 131 -2.65 10.42 3.08
C SER A 131 -3.82 10.80 3.98
N ARG A 132 -4.21 12.08 3.92
CA ARG A 132 -5.43 12.58 4.58
C ARG A 132 -6.70 11.95 4.00
N PHE A 133 -6.68 11.54 2.73
CA PHE A 133 -7.80 10.83 2.12
C PHE A 133 -7.98 9.47 2.81
N THR A 134 -6.92 8.67 2.92
CA THR A 134 -6.95 7.38 3.62
C THR A 134 -7.38 7.55 5.09
N ALA A 135 -6.89 8.58 5.78
CA ALA A 135 -7.29 8.86 7.16
C ALA A 135 -8.80 9.11 7.29
N ARG A 136 -9.38 9.95 6.42
CA ARG A 136 -10.83 10.18 6.38
C ARG A 136 -11.60 8.90 6.05
N ARG A 137 -11.06 8.10 5.13
CA ARG A 137 -11.70 6.84 4.73
C ARG A 137 -11.77 5.85 5.90
N LEU A 138 -10.69 5.71 6.66
CA LEU A 138 -10.66 4.85 7.87
C LEU A 138 -11.61 5.33 8.98
N ALA A 139 -11.91 6.63 9.08
CA ALA A 139 -12.91 7.13 10.01
C ALA A 139 -14.30 6.51 9.76
N TRP A 140 -14.65 6.26 8.50
CA TRP A 140 -15.88 5.56 8.11
C TRP A 140 -15.86 4.06 8.45
N TYR A 141 -14.68 3.48 8.67
CA TYR A 141 -14.50 2.08 9.06
C TYR A 141 -14.77 1.85 10.56
N GLY A 142 -15.17 2.88 11.30
CA GLY A 142 -15.47 2.76 12.72
C GLY A 142 -14.25 2.52 13.62
N VAL A 143 -13.03 2.71 13.10
CA VAL A 143 -11.80 2.59 13.89
C VAL A 143 -11.54 3.84 14.75
N GLY A 144 -12.58 4.65 14.99
CA GLY A 144 -12.54 5.84 15.84
C GLY A 144 -12.08 5.51 17.26
N GLY A 145 -11.30 6.44 17.86
CA GLY A 145 -10.74 6.28 19.21
C GLY A 145 -9.33 5.71 19.24
N ARG A 146 -8.74 5.29 18.11
CA ARG A 146 -7.32 4.94 18.02
C ARG A 146 -6.51 6.18 17.61
N PRO A 147 -5.31 6.39 18.19
CA PRO A 147 -4.39 7.40 17.68
C PRO A 147 -4.13 7.19 16.19
N LEU A 148 -4.39 8.21 15.37
CA LEU A 148 -4.18 8.17 13.94
C LEU A 148 -3.28 9.33 13.52
N ALA A 149 -2.20 9.01 12.83
CA ALA A 149 -1.27 9.97 12.26
C ALA A 149 -1.28 9.91 10.72
N VAL A 150 -1.17 11.05 10.08
CA VAL A 150 -0.96 11.14 8.63
C VAL A 150 0.51 11.48 8.38
N VAL A 151 1.21 10.59 7.67
CA VAL A 151 2.60 10.79 7.26
C VAL A 151 2.63 10.70 5.74
N GLU A 152 2.51 11.86 5.09
CA GLU A 152 2.44 11.94 3.64
C GLU A 152 3.81 11.59 3.01
N PRO A 153 3.82 10.96 1.81
CA PRO A 153 5.07 10.66 1.11
C PRO A 153 5.78 11.95 0.70
N GLY A 154 7.08 11.99 0.96
CA GLY A 154 7.94 13.03 0.43
C GLY A 154 8.46 12.69 -0.97
N VAL A 155 9.05 13.70 -1.62
CA VAL A 155 9.79 13.57 -2.88
C VAL A 155 11.20 14.11 -2.69
N ASP A 156 12.15 13.59 -3.46
CA ASP A 156 13.47 14.17 -3.51
C ASP A 156 13.41 15.50 -4.27
N ALA A 157 14.21 16.46 -3.85
CA ALA A 157 14.36 17.71 -4.60
C ALA A 157 14.88 17.40 -6.01
N ALA A 158 14.21 17.95 -7.00
CA ALA A 158 14.59 17.81 -8.39
C ALA A 158 14.38 19.15 -9.13
N PRO A 159 15.10 19.40 -10.23
CA PRO A 159 14.82 20.53 -11.10
C PRO A 159 13.37 20.49 -11.59
N LEU A 160 12.76 21.65 -11.76
CA LEU A 160 11.44 21.74 -12.39
C LEU A 160 11.54 21.32 -13.86
N ALA A 161 10.51 20.65 -14.34
CA ALA A 161 10.36 20.37 -15.76
C ALA A 161 10.24 21.70 -16.54
N THR A 162 10.95 21.82 -17.65
CA THR A 162 10.97 23.05 -18.46
C THR A 162 9.71 23.27 -19.27
N ALA A 163 8.90 22.21 -19.47
CA ALA A 163 7.65 22.22 -20.23
C ALA A 163 7.77 22.82 -21.66
N ASP A 164 8.97 22.69 -22.26
CA ASP A 164 9.34 23.28 -23.57
C ASP A 164 9.20 22.29 -24.73
N HIS A 165 8.80 21.04 -24.46
CA HIS A 165 8.56 20.04 -25.50
C HIS A 165 7.42 20.46 -26.45
N ARG A 166 7.69 20.35 -27.74
CA ARG A 166 6.71 20.57 -28.83
C ARG A 166 6.81 19.39 -29.80
N PRO A 167 5.78 18.55 -29.94
CA PRO A 167 4.50 18.58 -29.23
C PRO A 167 4.62 18.32 -27.71
N PRO A 168 3.59 18.68 -26.91
CA PRO A 168 3.55 18.38 -25.50
C PRO A 168 3.77 16.88 -25.22
N HIS A 169 4.63 16.58 -24.25
CA HIS A 169 4.91 15.20 -23.83
C HIS A 169 4.25 14.91 -22.49
N LEU A 170 3.32 13.95 -22.48
CA LEU A 170 2.60 13.49 -21.30
C LEU A 170 3.31 12.28 -20.70
N LEU A 171 3.34 12.19 -19.38
CA LEU A 171 3.94 11.08 -18.66
C LEU A 171 2.98 10.51 -17.62
N CYS A 172 2.66 9.21 -17.72
CA CYS A 172 1.93 8.44 -16.73
C CYS A 172 2.85 7.41 -16.09
N VAL A 173 3.14 7.55 -14.80
CA VAL A 173 4.00 6.60 -14.07
C VAL A 173 3.15 5.81 -13.07
N ALA A 174 2.74 4.60 -13.44
CA ALA A 174 1.95 3.72 -12.57
C ALA A 174 1.97 2.28 -13.07
N THR A 175 1.84 1.31 -12.14
CA THR A 175 1.53 -0.08 -12.52
C THR A 175 0.22 -0.13 -13.31
N VAL A 176 0.20 -0.86 -14.43
CA VAL A 176 -1.00 -0.98 -15.28
C VAL A 176 -2.00 -1.91 -14.60
N THR A 177 -2.92 -1.31 -13.85
CA THR A 177 -4.02 -2.00 -13.15
C THR A 177 -5.31 -1.19 -13.30
N PRO A 178 -6.51 -1.78 -13.15
CA PRO A 178 -7.78 -1.07 -13.29
C PRO A 178 -7.87 0.21 -12.45
N ARG A 179 -7.40 0.17 -11.21
CA ARG A 179 -7.43 1.32 -10.29
C ARG A 179 -6.59 2.51 -10.77
N LYS A 180 -5.60 2.29 -11.64
CA LYS A 180 -4.72 3.37 -12.15
C LYS A 180 -5.26 4.06 -13.39
N GLY A 181 -6.32 3.52 -14.00
CA GLY A 181 -7.10 4.19 -15.01
C GLY A 181 -6.36 4.45 -16.34
N HIS A 182 -5.45 3.56 -16.74
CA HIS A 182 -4.80 3.69 -18.04
C HIS A 182 -5.78 3.59 -19.22
N ASP A 183 -6.82 2.78 -19.08
CA ASP A 183 -7.94 2.69 -20.00
C ASP A 183 -8.70 4.03 -20.15
N VAL A 184 -8.91 4.74 -19.03
CA VAL A 184 -9.50 6.07 -19.02
C VAL A 184 -8.57 7.08 -19.69
N LEU A 185 -7.25 7.02 -19.40
CA LEU A 185 -6.26 7.89 -20.03
C LEU A 185 -6.24 7.68 -21.55
N VAL A 186 -6.18 6.43 -22.03
CA VAL A 186 -6.18 6.12 -23.46
C VAL A 186 -7.47 6.63 -24.12
N GLY A 187 -8.64 6.39 -23.50
CA GLY A 187 -9.91 6.91 -24.00
C GLY A 187 -9.96 8.44 -24.07
N ALA A 188 -9.38 9.15 -23.09
CA ALA A 188 -9.29 10.60 -23.10
C ALA A 188 -8.35 11.11 -24.21
N LEU A 189 -7.22 10.46 -24.42
CA LEU A 189 -6.27 10.80 -25.49
C LEU A 189 -6.84 10.55 -26.88
N ALA A 190 -7.62 9.47 -27.05
CA ALA A 190 -8.31 9.18 -28.30
C ALA A 190 -9.36 10.26 -28.67
N ALA A 191 -9.87 11.02 -27.71
CA ALA A 191 -10.82 12.11 -27.95
C ALA A 191 -10.16 13.44 -28.39
N VAL A 192 -8.82 13.53 -28.35
CA VAL A 192 -8.04 14.76 -28.69
C VAL A 192 -6.94 14.47 -29.72
N THR A 193 -7.24 13.61 -30.68
CA THR A 193 -6.31 13.24 -31.77
C THR A 193 -6.08 14.37 -32.79
N ASP A 194 -6.88 15.41 -32.74
CA ASP A 194 -6.71 16.65 -33.52
C ASP A 194 -5.59 17.56 -32.97
N LEU A 195 -5.09 17.25 -31.77
CA LEU A 195 -3.98 17.96 -31.14
C LEU A 195 -2.68 17.15 -31.27
N ASP A 196 -1.57 17.84 -31.47
CA ASP A 196 -0.25 17.21 -31.44
C ASP A 196 0.17 16.93 -29.99
N TRP A 197 0.42 15.70 -29.65
CA TRP A 197 0.95 15.26 -28.35
C TRP A 197 1.68 13.92 -28.47
N THR A 198 2.47 13.61 -27.45
CA THR A 198 3.02 12.27 -27.19
C THR A 198 2.74 11.86 -25.75
N CYS A 199 2.61 10.56 -25.48
CA CYS A 199 2.36 10.07 -24.13
C CYS A 199 3.15 8.80 -23.84
N ASP A 200 3.94 8.80 -22.76
CA ASP A 200 4.58 7.61 -22.22
C ASP A 200 3.85 7.09 -20.99
N CYS A 201 3.53 5.79 -20.99
CA CYS A 201 3.05 5.08 -19.81
C CYS A 201 4.16 4.16 -19.29
N ILE A 202 4.70 4.48 -18.11
CA ILE A 202 5.81 3.75 -17.49
C ILE A 202 5.30 3.00 -16.26
N GLY A 203 5.41 1.66 -16.27
CA GLY A 203 5.04 0.85 -15.12
C GLY A 203 4.97 -0.65 -15.44
N SER A 204 4.84 -1.47 -14.39
CA SER A 204 4.73 -2.91 -14.56
C SER A 204 3.38 -3.29 -15.19
N THR A 205 3.43 -4.23 -16.14
CA THR A 205 2.26 -4.85 -16.80
C THR A 205 1.93 -6.24 -16.24
N THR A 206 2.73 -6.74 -15.28
CA THR A 206 2.65 -8.14 -14.82
C THR A 206 1.69 -8.36 -13.66
N ARG A 207 1.21 -7.31 -12.99
CA ARG A 207 0.29 -7.42 -11.85
C ARG A 207 -1.13 -7.82 -12.25
N THR A 208 -1.59 -7.31 -13.40
CA THR A 208 -2.91 -7.61 -13.97
C THR A 208 -2.72 -7.75 -15.47
N PRO A 209 -2.17 -8.89 -15.94
CA PRO A 209 -1.78 -9.06 -17.35
C PRO A 209 -2.94 -8.87 -18.34
N ASP A 210 -4.13 -9.37 -17.99
CA ASP A 210 -5.32 -9.25 -18.84
C ASP A 210 -5.75 -7.80 -19.05
N HIS A 211 -5.73 -7.00 -17.97
CA HIS A 211 -6.02 -5.56 -18.06
C HIS A 211 -4.94 -4.82 -18.86
N ALA A 212 -3.66 -5.17 -18.66
CA ALA A 212 -2.58 -4.58 -19.44
C ALA A 212 -2.70 -4.90 -20.94
N ALA A 213 -3.10 -6.12 -21.29
CA ALA A 213 -3.39 -6.50 -22.68
C ALA A 213 -4.58 -5.73 -23.25
N GLN A 214 -5.66 -5.52 -22.47
CA GLN A 214 -6.81 -4.72 -22.88
C GLN A 214 -6.42 -3.25 -23.14
N VAL A 215 -5.64 -2.64 -22.25
CA VAL A 215 -5.13 -1.28 -22.46
C VAL A 215 -4.25 -1.18 -23.71
N ALA A 216 -3.35 -2.15 -23.92
CA ALA A 216 -2.52 -2.19 -25.12
C ALA A 216 -3.34 -2.29 -26.41
N ALA A 217 -4.42 -3.08 -26.40
CA ALA A 217 -5.32 -3.21 -27.55
C ALA A 217 -6.14 -1.92 -27.84
N GLN A 218 -6.33 -1.04 -26.88
CA GLN A 218 -6.99 0.27 -27.06
C GLN A 218 -6.06 1.29 -27.73
N ILE A 219 -4.76 1.10 -27.68
CA ILE A 219 -3.76 2.02 -28.26
C ILE A 219 -3.52 1.70 -29.75
N SER A 220 -3.84 0.47 -30.20
CA SER A 220 -3.65 -0.02 -31.57
C SER A 220 -4.76 0.45 -32.48
#